data_b5899365da8433d857b0b13783665877
#
_entry.id   b5899365da8433d857b0b13783665877
#
_cell.length_a   1.000
_cell.length_b   1.000
_cell.length_c   1.000
_cell.angle_alpha   90.00
_cell.angle_beta   90.00
_cell.angle_gamma   90.00
#
_symmetry.space_group_name_H-M   'P 1'
#
loop_
_entity.id
_entity.type
_entity.pdbx_description
1 polymer ?
#
loop_
_entity_poly.entity_id
_entity_poly.type
_entity_poly.pdbx_seq_one_letter_code
_entity_poly.pdbx_strand_id
1 'polypeptide(L)'
;RFLPWRKKVSKKQKEYFTLVSEFMLQQTQVKTVIPYFINFTDKIPNLISLSKINDNLLMRCWEGLGYYSRARNLKKTAIKIVKDYKGKLPNTIDELKLLPGIGDYTSRAIMAIAFNKKIIPLDGNVERILKRVFYLRKENEITKDYLNSKKNFFGVSNRSGDYAQAIMEVGALVCKPTNPLCLQCPISKNCISFKKKDFEIKAKNKFNKIKYFEAKIYNSKNKYLLIKNNKFNFLKNLLIFPMDEVKKEKFQSFVGQRLNVKMSNMDMKIFINKKNKINK
;
A
#
# COMPACT_ATOMS: atom_id res chain seq x y z
N ARG A 1 -4.89 -9.28 18.09
CA ARG A 1 -3.89 -8.20 18.08
C ARG A 1 -4.56 -6.85 18.35
N PHE A 2 -4.00 -6.10 19.30
CA PHE A 2 -4.49 -4.76 19.60
C PHE A 2 -3.95 -3.76 18.58
N LEU A 3 -4.83 -3.14 17.79
CA LEU A 3 -4.48 -2.12 16.80
C LEU A 3 -5.34 -0.88 17.02
N PRO A 4 -4.78 0.36 16.91
CA PRO A 4 -5.51 1.57 17.27
C PRO A 4 -6.78 1.81 16.45
N TRP A 5 -6.83 1.36 15.20
CA TRP A 5 -8.01 1.45 14.34
C TRP A 5 -9.08 0.39 14.59
N ARG A 6 -8.82 -0.54 15.53
CA ARG A 6 -9.78 -1.58 15.99
C ARG A 6 -10.42 -1.25 17.31
N LYS A 7 -10.19 -0.08 17.86
CA LYS A 7 -10.85 0.37 19.10
C LYS A 7 -12.38 0.30 18.94
N LYS A 8 -13.05 -0.04 20.03
CA LYS A 8 -14.52 0.02 20.09
C LYS A 8 -14.94 1.50 20.10
N VAL A 9 -15.57 1.94 19.04
CA VAL A 9 -15.99 3.33 18.80
C VAL A 9 -17.36 3.35 18.13
N SER A 10 -17.96 4.52 17.95
CA SER A 10 -19.20 4.68 17.21
C SER A 10 -19.07 4.14 15.77
N LYS A 11 -20.19 3.76 15.14
CA LYS A 11 -20.23 3.27 13.75
C LYS A 11 -19.52 4.25 12.79
N LYS A 12 -19.85 5.53 12.88
CA LYS A 12 -19.28 6.59 12.05
C LYS A 12 -17.77 6.72 12.22
N GLN A 13 -17.29 6.60 13.44
CA GLN A 13 -15.85 6.63 13.74
C GLN A 13 -15.14 5.36 13.23
N LYS A 14 -15.79 4.21 13.31
CA LYS A 14 -15.28 2.95 12.77
C LYS A 14 -15.12 3.02 11.26
N GLU A 15 -16.09 3.60 10.54
CA GLU A 15 -16.03 3.82 9.09
C GLU A 15 -14.81 4.70 8.72
N TYR A 16 -14.63 5.82 9.44
CA TYR A 16 -13.51 6.73 9.25
C TYR A 16 -12.17 6.07 9.55
N PHE A 17 -12.03 5.38 10.67
CA PHE A 17 -10.81 4.69 11.07
C PHE A 17 -10.44 3.58 10.08
N THR A 18 -11.42 2.85 9.58
CA THR A 18 -11.20 1.84 8.54
C THR A 18 -10.68 2.50 7.26
N LEU A 19 -11.30 3.59 6.80
CA LEU A 19 -10.85 4.29 5.62
C LEU A 19 -9.40 4.77 5.75
N VAL A 20 -9.06 5.47 6.84
CA VAL A 20 -7.71 6.00 7.08
C VAL A 20 -6.68 4.88 7.16
N SER A 21 -6.96 3.84 7.96
CA SER A 21 -6.03 2.72 8.14
C SER A 21 -5.79 1.95 6.85
N GLU A 22 -6.82 1.71 6.05
CA GLU A 22 -6.66 1.01 4.77
C GLU A 22 -5.79 1.80 3.78
N PHE A 23 -5.93 3.13 3.72
CA PHE A 23 -5.02 3.96 2.91
C PHE A 23 -3.58 3.97 3.43
N MET A 24 -3.38 3.99 4.75
CA MET A 24 -2.04 3.96 5.33
C MET A 24 -1.36 2.61 5.17
N LEU A 25 -2.12 1.50 5.24
CA LEU A 25 -1.62 0.14 5.12
C LEU A 25 -1.29 -0.28 3.68
N GLN A 26 -1.70 0.48 2.66
CA GLN A 26 -1.29 0.22 1.28
C GLN A 26 0.24 0.22 1.17
N GLN A 27 0.85 -0.93 0.93
CA GLN A 27 2.31 -1.12 0.78
C GLN A 27 3.15 -0.64 1.99
N THR A 28 2.55 -0.56 3.17
CA THR A 28 3.25 -0.16 4.40
C THR A 28 2.96 -1.17 5.51
N GLN A 29 3.99 -1.51 6.28
CA GLN A 29 3.89 -2.46 7.38
C GLN A 29 3.05 -1.89 8.54
N VAL A 30 2.27 -2.76 9.19
CA VAL A 30 1.41 -2.41 10.33
C VAL A 30 2.18 -1.67 11.44
N LYS A 31 3.38 -2.15 11.79
CA LYS A 31 4.22 -1.52 12.85
C LYS A 31 4.53 -0.07 12.53
N THR A 32 4.82 0.24 11.28
CA THR A 32 5.09 1.60 10.82
C THR A 32 3.83 2.48 10.86
N VAL A 33 2.67 1.93 10.49
CA VAL A 33 1.41 2.69 10.41
C VAL A 33 0.89 3.11 11.77
N ILE A 34 1.11 2.34 12.84
CA ILE A 34 0.53 2.59 14.17
C ILE A 34 0.75 4.05 14.66
N PRO A 35 1.99 4.56 14.77
CA PRO A 35 2.21 5.92 15.26
C PRO A 35 1.63 6.98 14.32
N TYR A 36 1.68 6.76 13.01
CA TYR A 36 1.09 7.69 12.03
C TYR A 36 -0.42 7.76 12.14
N PHE A 37 -1.09 6.63 12.30
CA PHE A 37 -2.54 6.58 12.47
C PHE A 37 -2.99 7.33 13.72
N ILE A 38 -2.31 7.15 14.84
CA ILE A 38 -2.62 7.83 16.10
C ILE A 38 -2.48 9.35 15.93
N ASN A 39 -1.32 9.81 15.47
CA ASN A 39 -1.08 11.24 15.24
C ASN A 39 -2.03 11.87 14.21
N PHE A 40 -2.35 11.12 13.15
CA PHE A 40 -3.25 11.58 12.10
C PHE A 40 -4.68 11.73 12.61
N THR A 41 -5.21 10.73 13.30
CA THR A 41 -6.61 10.74 13.78
C THR A 41 -6.82 11.66 14.98
N ASP A 42 -5.77 11.98 15.72
CA ASP A 42 -5.78 13.02 16.75
C ASP A 42 -5.97 14.41 16.12
N LYS A 43 -5.18 14.74 15.10
CA LYS A 43 -5.23 16.04 14.42
C LYS A 43 -6.40 16.18 13.45
N ILE A 44 -6.85 15.07 12.87
CA ILE A 44 -7.87 15.01 11.82
C ILE A 44 -8.90 13.94 12.23
N PRO A 45 -9.85 14.29 13.13
CA PRO A 45 -10.66 13.28 13.82
C PRO A 45 -11.80 12.68 12.98
N ASN A 46 -12.15 13.24 11.82
CA ASN A 46 -13.28 12.79 11.02
C ASN A 46 -13.18 13.17 9.54
N LEU A 47 -14.12 12.66 8.72
CA LEU A 47 -14.19 12.92 7.28
C LEU A 47 -14.34 14.40 6.92
N ILE A 48 -15.11 15.16 7.71
CA ILE A 48 -15.33 16.59 7.45
C ILE A 48 -14.02 17.36 7.64
N SER A 49 -13.33 17.13 8.76
CA SER A 49 -12.02 17.74 9.02
C SER A 49 -11.01 17.35 7.94
N LEU A 50 -11.01 16.09 7.49
CA LEU A 50 -10.14 15.60 6.43
C LEU A 50 -10.45 16.26 5.07
N SER A 51 -11.72 16.49 4.76
CA SER A 51 -12.09 17.14 3.49
C SER A 51 -11.65 18.61 3.41
N LYS A 52 -11.57 19.28 4.57
CA LYS A 52 -11.22 20.72 4.67
C LYS A 52 -9.75 20.98 5.01
N ILE A 53 -8.96 19.93 5.28
CA ILE A 53 -7.57 20.09 5.73
C ILE A 53 -6.72 20.83 4.69
N ASN A 54 -5.81 21.67 5.18
CA ASN A 54 -4.77 22.28 4.35
C ASN A 54 -3.77 21.21 3.86
N ASP A 55 -3.32 21.31 2.60
CA ASP A 55 -2.40 20.33 2.00
C ASP A 55 -1.05 20.24 2.73
N ASN A 56 -0.55 21.37 3.26
CA ASN A 56 0.70 21.37 4.02
C ASN A 56 0.57 20.57 5.32
N LEU A 57 -0.54 20.74 6.06
CA LEU A 57 -0.80 19.98 7.29
C LEU A 57 -1.02 18.50 6.98
N LEU A 58 -1.77 18.17 5.91
CA LEU A 58 -1.93 16.79 5.47
C LEU A 58 -0.57 16.13 5.17
N MET A 59 0.31 16.82 4.43
CA MET A 59 1.63 16.30 4.10
C MET A 59 2.51 16.13 5.34
N ARG A 60 2.48 17.06 6.29
CA ARG A 60 3.19 16.92 7.58
C ARG A 60 2.71 15.71 8.39
N CYS A 61 1.40 15.45 8.43
CA CYS A 61 0.85 14.27 9.11
C CYS A 61 1.23 12.95 8.41
N TRP A 62 1.68 13.00 7.15
CA TRP A 62 2.05 11.83 6.34
C TRP A 62 3.56 11.72 6.10
N GLU A 63 4.34 12.71 6.52
CA GLU A 63 5.78 12.78 6.30
C GLU A 63 6.50 11.56 6.86
N GLY A 64 7.33 10.90 6.03
CA GLY A 64 8.03 9.67 6.38
C GLY A 64 7.28 8.38 6.09
N LEU A 65 5.94 8.38 5.92
CA LEU A 65 5.17 7.18 5.57
C LEU A 65 5.35 6.76 4.09
N GLY A 66 5.78 7.70 3.24
CA GLY A 66 5.99 7.46 1.81
C GLY A 66 4.70 7.36 0.99
N TYR A 67 4.85 7.16 -0.32
CA TYR A 67 3.72 7.03 -1.26
C TYR A 67 2.67 8.13 -1.08
N TYR A 68 3.09 9.38 -1.14
CA TYR A 68 2.28 10.58 -0.84
C TYR A 68 1.02 10.74 -1.69
N SER A 69 0.94 10.04 -2.83
CA SER A 69 -0.30 9.95 -3.62
C SER A 69 -1.47 9.39 -2.82
N ARG A 70 -1.21 8.51 -1.83
CA ARG A 70 -2.24 7.96 -0.94
C ARG A 70 -2.87 9.04 -0.07
N ALA A 71 -2.05 9.92 0.53
CA ALA A 71 -2.56 11.04 1.32
C ALA A 71 -3.45 11.98 0.47
N ARG A 72 -2.98 12.32 -0.73
CA ARG A 72 -3.77 13.14 -1.66
C ARG A 72 -5.08 12.47 -2.08
N ASN A 73 -5.03 11.17 -2.37
CA ASN A 73 -6.21 10.40 -2.72
C ASN A 73 -7.17 10.28 -1.54
N LEU A 74 -6.67 10.06 -0.32
CA LEU A 74 -7.48 10.02 0.90
C LEU A 74 -8.23 11.35 1.12
N LYS A 75 -7.57 12.51 0.94
CA LYS A 75 -8.24 13.82 0.98
C LYS A 75 -9.28 13.97 -0.12
N LYS A 76 -8.93 13.63 -1.37
CA LYS A 76 -9.88 13.69 -2.49
C LYS A 76 -11.09 12.80 -2.25
N THR A 77 -10.88 11.62 -1.69
CA THR A 77 -11.94 10.69 -1.27
C THR A 77 -12.83 11.32 -0.21
N ALA A 78 -12.27 11.96 0.82
CA ALA A 78 -13.05 12.65 1.84
C ALA A 78 -13.89 13.80 1.25
N ILE A 79 -13.30 14.61 0.36
CA ILE A 79 -14.02 15.69 -0.35
C ILE A 79 -15.20 15.11 -1.13
N LYS A 80 -14.98 14.04 -1.90
CA LYS A 80 -16.02 13.41 -2.71
C LYS A 80 -17.12 12.81 -1.83
N ILE A 81 -16.78 12.16 -0.71
CA ILE A 81 -17.76 11.62 0.24
C ILE A 81 -18.61 12.75 0.84
N VAL A 82 -18.00 13.86 1.23
CA VAL A 82 -18.74 14.99 1.80
C VAL A 82 -19.66 15.62 0.76
N LYS A 83 -19.18 15.81 -0.47
CA LYS A 83 -19.93 16.45 -1.55
C LYS A 83 -21.05 15.58 -2.10
N ASP A 84 -20.72 14.35 -2.51
CA ASP A 84 -21.59 13.51 -3.33
C ASP A 84 -22.44 12.55 -2.47
N TYR A 85 -21.96 12.20 -1.26
CA TYR A 85 -22.61 11.23 -0.36
C TYR A 85 -23.03 11.83 1.00
N LYS A 86 -23.14 13.17 1.09
CA LYS A 86 -23.58 13.88 2.31
C LYS A 86 -22.77 13.48 3.56
N GLY A 87 -21.48 13.21 3.40
CA GLY A 87 -20.57 12.81 4.48
C GLY A 87 -20.75 11.37 5.00
N LYS A 88 -21.52 10.53 4.31
CA LYS A 88 -21.69 9.11 4.62
C LYS A 88 -20.83 8.28 3.71
N LEU A 89 -20.03 7.37 4.27
CA LEU A 89 -19.21 6.46 3.46
C LEU A 89 -20.14 5.55 2.61
N PRO A 90 -19.92 5.42 1.30
CA PRO A 90 -20.71 4.51 0.45
C PRO A 90 -20.63 3.07 0.96
N ASN A 91 -21.71 2.31 0.83
CA ASN A 91 -21.84 0.96 1.38
C ASN A 91 -22.01 -0.12 0.30
N THR A 92 -21.61 0.18 -0.94
CA THR A 92 -21.50 -0.78 -2.04
C THR A 92 -20.08 -0.81 -2.60
N ILE A 93 -19.67 -1.93 -3.16
CA ILE A 93 -18.32 -2.09 -3.74
C ILE A 93 -18.13 -1.12 -4.92
N ASP A 94 -19.16 -0.99 -5.76
CA ASP A 94 -19.08 -0.19 -6.97
C ASP A 94 -18.95 1.30 -6.68
N GLU A 95 -19.75 1.83 -5.76
CA GLU A 95 -19.62 3.22 -5.32
C GLU A 95 -18.27 3.49 -4.65
N LEU A 96 -17.78 2.57 -3.80
CA LEU A 96 -16.46 2.70 -3.18
C LEU A 96 -15.34 2.75 -4.22
N LYS A 97 -15.44 1.98 -5.30
CA LYS A 97 -14.46 1.99 -6.40
C LYS A 97 -14.43 3.30 -7.20
N LEU A 98 -15.50 4.09 -7.17
CA LEU A 98 -15.54 5.42 -7.76
C LEU A 98 -14.73 6.47 -6.98
N LEU A 99 -14.29 6.13 -5.77
CA LEU A 99 -13.52 7.02 -4.91
C LEU A 99 -12.02 6.94 -5.23
N PRO A 100 -11.30 8.09 -5.27
CA PRO A 100 -9.88 8.13 -5.59
C PRO A 100 -9.02 7.25 -4.67
N GLY A 101 -8.26 6.33 -5.24
CA GLY A 101 -7.33 5.46 -4.50
C GLY A 101 -7.97 4.24 -3.85
N ILE A 102 -9.27 3.99 -4.07
CA ILE A 102 -9.97 2.79 -3.64
C ILE A 102 -10.11 1.82 -4.81
N GLY A 103 -9.36 0.72 -4.75
CA GLY A 103 -9.42 -0.39 -5.69
C GLY A 103 -10.27 -1.54 -5.17
N ASP A 104 -10.25 -2.67 -5.89
CA ASP A 104 -11.04 -3.87 -5.56
C ASP A 104 -10.75 -4.39 -4.14
N TYR A 105 -9.47 -4.49 -3.75
CA TYR A 105 -9.10 -4.90 -2.39
C TYR A 105 -9.64 -3.93 -1.34
N THR A 106 -9.35 -2.63 -1.47
CA THR A 106 -9.70 -1.62 -0.45
C THR A 106 -11.22 -1.49 -0.30
N SER A 107 -12.00 -1.55 -1.40
CA SER A 107 -13.46 -1.53 -1.34
C SER A 107 -14.01 -2.73 -0.56
N ARG A 108 -13.49 -3.94 -0.82
CA ARG A 108 -13.90 -5.16 -0.10
C ARG A 108 -13.47 -5.16 1.36
N ALA A 109 -12.29 -4.62 1.68
CA ALA A 109 -11.83 -4.46 3.06
C ALA A 109 -12.73 -3.50 3.85
N ILE A 110 -13.09 -2.37 3.27
CA ILE A 110 -14.04 -1.43 3.86
C ILE A 110 -15.41 -2.09 4.09
N MET A 111 -15.93 -2.81 3.09
CA MET A 111 -17.21 -3.51 3.21
C MET A 111 -17.20 -4.54 4.33
N ALA A 112 -16.15 -5.34 4.45
CA ALA A 112 -16.02 -6.33 5.51
C ALA A 112 -15.87 -5.67 6.89
N ILE A 113 -14.93 -4.73 7.04
CA ILE A 113 -14.50 -4.21 8.34
C ILE A 113 -15.48 -3.13 8.86
N ALA A 114 -15.80 -2.12 8.03
CA ALA A 114 -16.65 -1.02 8.46
C ALA A 114 -18.13 -1.42 8.47
N PHE A 115 -18.59 -2.15 7.47
CA PHE A 115 -20.01 -2.50 7.27
C PHE A 115 -20.37 -3.93 7.67
N ASN A 116 -19.41 -4.71 8.18
CA ASN A 116 -19.61 -6.11 8.61
C ASN A 116 -20.23 -7.01 7.53
N LYS A 117 -19.97 -6.73 6.25
CA LYS A 117 -20.45 -7.54 5.13
C LYS A 117 -19.67 -8.85 5.03
N LYS A 118 -20.35 -9.95 4.66
CA LYS A 118 -19.77 -11.30 4.54
C LYS A 118 -18.83 -11.41 3.33
N ILE A 119 -17.73 -10.66 3.38
CA ILE A 119 -16.74 -10.55 2.31
C ILE A 119 -15.36 -10.79 2.90
N ILE A 120 -14.53 -11.60 2.23
CA ILE A 120 -13.12 -11.78 2.55
C ILE A 120 -12.31 -11.04 1.50
N PRO A 121 -11.60 -9.96 1.86
CA PRO A 121 -10.71 -9.25 0.95
C PRO A 121 -9.54 -10.16 0.55
N LEU A 122 -9.13 -10.11 -0.72
CA LEU A 122 -8.00 -10.89 -1.23
C LEU A 122 -6.75 -10.00 -1.25
N ASP A 123 -5.99 -10.00 -0.14
CA ASP A 123 -4.65 -9.41 -0.06
C ASP A 123 -3.57 -10.46 -0.32
N GLY A 124 -2.30 -10.07 -0.36
CA GLY A 124 -1.18 -11.00 -0.55
C GLY A 124 -1.06 -12.06 0.55
N ASN A 125 -1.59 -11.81 1.75
CA ASN A 125 -1.59 -12.77 2.84
C ASN A 125 -2.67 -13.84 2.61
N VAL A 126 -3.89 -13.42 2.28
CA VAL A 126 -5.01 -14.33 1.96
C VAL A 126 -4.70 -15.13 0.70
N GLU A 127 -4.12 -14.50 -0.34
CA GLU A 127 -3.65 -15.20 -1.53
C GLU A 127 -2.64 -16.30 -1.19
N ARG A 128 -1.65 -16.01 -0.35
CA ARG A 128 -0.66 -17.00 0.10
C ARG A 128 -1.29 -18.16 0.86
N ILE A 129 -2.24 -17.88 1.75
CA ILE A 129 -2.96 -18.92 2.48
C ILE A 129 -3.67 -19.84 1.47
N LEU A 130 -4.46 -19.28 0.54
CA LEU A 130 -5.20 -20.07 -0.45
C LEU A 130 -4.26 -20.90 -1.34
N LYS A 131 -3.16 -20.32 -1.80
CA LYS A 131 -2.14 -21.04 -2.57
C LYS A 131 -1.58 -22.26 -1.81
N ARG A 132 -1.35 -22.13 -0.52
CA ARG A 132 -0.85 -23.23 0.32
C ARG A 132 -1.92 -24.23 0.69
N VAL A 133 -3.12 -23.78 1.03
CA VAL A 133 -4.24 -24.67 1.38
C VAL A 133 -4.57 -25.60 0.21
N PHE A 134 -4.68 -25.04 -1.00
CA PHE A 134 -5.02 -25.79 -2.21
C PHE A 134 -3.82 -26.28 -3.01
N TYR A 135 -2.58 -26.06 -2.51
CA TYR A 135 -1.35 -26.47 -3.17
C TYR A 135 -1.20 -25.96 -4.61
N LEU A 136 -1.54 -24.69 -4.84
CA LEU A 136 -1.50 -24.06 -6.15
C LEU A 136 -0.06 -23.66 -6.53
N ARG A 137 0.52 -24.32 -7.53
CA ARG A 137 1.93 -24.15 -7.92
C ARG A 137 2.11 -23.54 -9.31
N LYS A 138 1.15 -23.72 -10.20
CA LYS A 138 1.21 -23.23 -11.58
C LYS A 138 0.74 -21.79 -11.63
N GLU A 139 1.67 -20.82 -11.67
CA GLU A 139 1.34 -19.38 -11.64
C GLU A 139 0.45 -18.93 -12.80
N ASN A 140 0.64 -19.52 -13.99
CA ASN A 140 -0.10 -19.14 -15.19
C ASN A 140 -1.61 -19.49 -15.13
N GLU A 141 -1.99 -20.42 -14.25
CA GLU A 141 -3.37 -20.84 -14.05
C GLU A 141 -4.05 -20.14 -12.86
N ILE A 142 -3.28 -19.40 -12.04
CA ILE A 142 -3.78 -18.76 -10.82
C ILE A 142 -4.17 -17.33 -11.11
N THR A 143 -5.39 -17.14 -11.61
CA THR A 143 -5.99 -15.82 -11.77
C THR A 143 -6.57 -15.30 -10.45
N LYS A 144 -6.83 -13.98 -10.36
CA LYS A 144 -7.54 -13.40 -9.22
C LYS A 144 -8.95 -13.97 -9.07
N ASP A 145 -9.64 -14.25 -10.17
CA ASP A 145 -10.99 -14.80 -10.17
C ASP A 145 -10.99 -16.25 -9.67
N TYR A 146 -10.01 -17.05 -10.08
CA TYR A 146 -9.80 -18.38 -9.52
C TYR A 146 -9.56 -18.35 -8.00
N LEU A 147 -8.71 -17.45 -7.51
CA LEU A 147 -8.50 -17.30 -6.07
C LEU A 147 -9.75 -16.77 -5.35
N ASN A 148 -10.53 -15.90 -6.00
CA ASN A 148 -11.80 -15.42 -5.46
C ASN A 148 -12.82 -16.56 -5.29
N SER A 149 -12.90 -17.50 -6.24
CA SER A 149 -13.78 -18.68 -6.11
C SER A 149 -13.37 -19.58 -4.94
N LYS A 150 -12.06 -19.69 -4.64
CA LYS A 150 -11.54 -20.51 -3.54
C LYS A 150 -11.78 -19.91 -2.14
N LYS A 151 -12.17 -18.63 -2.03
CA LYS A 151 -12.45 -17.99 -0.72
C LYS A 151 -13.61 -18.62 0.04
N ASN A 152 -14.48 -19.35 -0.64
CA ASN A 152 -15.57 -20.11 -0.01
C ASN A 152 -15.04 -21.13 1.01
N PHE A 153 -13.78 -21.57 0.91
CA PHE A 153 -13.09 -22.38 1.90
C PHE A 153 -13.16 -21.81 3.31
N PHE A 154 -13.10 -20.50 3.44
CA PHE A 154 -13.13 -19.86 4.76
C PHE A 154 -14.53 -19.85 5.39
N GLY A 155 -15.60 -20.10 4.61
CA GLY A 155 -16.96 -19.98 5.09
C GLY A 155 -17.35 -18.53 5.43
N VAL A 156 -18.33 -18.40 6.30
CA VAL A 156 -18.92 -17.10 6.70
C VAL A 156 -18.99 -16.96 8.21
N SER A 157 -19.03 -15.71 8.70
CA SER A 157 -19.19 -15.39 10.10
C SER A 157 -20.16 -14.22 10.28
N ASN A 158 -20.93 -14.20 11.34
CA ASN A 158 -21.76 -13.04 11.70
C ASN A 158 -20.90 -11.85 12.16
N ARG A 159 -19.66 -12.09 12.60
CA ARG A 159 -18.63 -11.09 12.89
C ARG A 159 -17.68 -10.96 11.71
N SER A 160 -18.22 -10.65 10.53
CA SER A 160 -17.50 -10.70 9.26
C SER A 160 -16.25 -9.80 9.23
N GLY A 161 -16.32 -8.60 9.79
CA GLY A 161 -15.19 -7.69 9.88
C GLY A 161 -14.04 -8.24 10.74
N ASP A 162 -14.34 -8.82 11.90
CA ASP A 162 -13.33 -9.46 12.76
C ASP A 162 -12.78 -10.71 12.10
N TYR A 163 -13.62 -11.48 11.44
CA TYR A 163 -13.26 -12.72 10.77
C TYR A 163 -12.31 -12.46 9.58
N ALA A 164 -12.64 -11.48 8.72
CA ALA A 164 -11.77 -11.09 7.63
C ALA A 164 -10.39 -10.63 8.14
N GLN A 165 -10.36 -9.82 9.19
CA GLN A 165 -9.12 -9.38 9.82
C GLN A 165 -8.32 -10.55 10.43
N ALA A 166 -9.00 -11.53 11.07
CA ALA A 166 -8.35 -12.71 11.62
C ALA A 166 -7.67 -13.55 10.53
N ILE A 167 -8.32 -13.75 9.38
CA ILE A 167 -7.72 -14.46 8.24
C ILE A 167 -6.47 -13.74 7.73
N MET A 168 -6.55 -12.41 7.55
CA MET A 168 -5.37 -11.62 7.15
C MET A 168 -4.24 -11.72 8.17
N GLU A 169 -4.53 -11.76 9.49
CA GLU A 169 -3.54 -11.93 10.53
C GLU A 169 -2.93 -13.33 10.56
N VAL A 170 -3.71 -14.37 10.32
CA VAL A 170 -3.16 -15.73 10.12
C VAL A 170 -2.13 -15.71 9.01
N GLY A 171 -2.40 -15.02 7.91
CA GLY A 171 -1.41 -14.83 6.84
C GLY A 171 -0.18 -14.05 7.28
N ALA A 172 -0.34 -12.96 8.01
CA ALA A 172 0.77 -12.10 8.41
C ALA A 172 1.65 -12.69 9.51
N LEU A 173 1.06 -13.39 10.48
CA LEU A 173 1.74 -13.82 11.72
C LEU A 173 2.07 -15.32 11.75
N VAL A 174 1.24 -16.16 11.16
CA VAL A 174 1.33 -17.62 11.21
C VAL A 174 1.79 -18.19 9.87
N CYS A 175 1.02 -17.98 8.82
CA CYS A 175 1.34 -18.45 7.46
C CYS A 175 2.33 -17.51 6.76
N LYS A 176 3.51 -17.29 7.38
CA LYS A 176 4.56 -16.37 6.88
C LYS A 176 5.08 -16.78 5.51
N PRO A 177 5.66 -15.85 4.72
CA PRO A 177 6.30 -16.19 3.44
C PRO A 177 7.37 -17.26 3.58
N THR A 178 8.26 -17.05 4.54
CA THR A 178 9.32 -17.99 4.96
C THR A 178 9.02 -18.53 6.35
N ASN A 179 9.40 -19.77 6.62
CA ASN A 179 9.24 -20.44 7.92
C ASN A 179 7.84 -20.27 8.54
N PRO A 180 6.77 -20.77 7.89
CA PRO A 180 5.43 -20.68 8.43
C PRO A 180 5.26 -21.49 9.73
N LEU A 181 4.51 -20.94 10.68
CA LEU A 181 4.25 -21.55 11.99
C LEU A 181 3.07 -22.54 11.91
N CYS A 182 3.21 -23.60 11.12
CA CYS A 182 2.12 -24.50 10.76
C CYS A 182 1.50 -25.26 11.94
N LEU A 183 2.27 -25.55 12.97
CA LEU A 183 1.76 -26.22 14.19
C LEU A 183 0.81 -25.31 15.00
N GLN A 184 0.92 -23.99 14.86
CA GLN A 184 0.04 -23.00 15.47
C GLN A 184 -1.11 -22.57 14.55
N CYS A 185 -1.16 -23.12 13.31
CA CYS A 185 -2.10 -22.66 12.31
C CYS A 185 -3.49 -23.30 12.52
N PRO A 186 -4.57 -22.50 12.68
CA PRO A 186 -5.91 -23.04 12.93
C PRO A 186 -6.49 -23.82 11.75
N ILE A 187 -5.92 -23.67 10.54
CA ILE A 187 -6.36 -24.34 9.32
C ILE A 187 -5.35 -25.40 8.83
N SER A 188 -4.38 -25.80 9.64
CA SER A 188 -3.34 -26.75 9.26
C SER A 188 -3.89 -28.11 8.80
N LYS A 189 -4.93 -28.62 9.48
CA LYS A 189 -5.57 -29.91 9.14
C LYS A 189 -6.09 -29.98 7.68
N ASN A 190 -6.53 -28.84 7.14
CA ASN A 190 -7.07 -28.73 5.79
C ASN A 190 -6.03 -28.24 4.76
N CYS A 191 -4.78 -27.99 5.18
CA CYS A 191 -3.76 -27.43 4.33
C CYS A 191 -2.95 -28.53 3.60
N ILE A 192 -3.06 -28.59 2.27
CA ILE A 192 -2.34 -29.58 1.46
C ILE A 192 -0.82 -29.35 1.52
N SER A 193 -0.37 -28.08 1.49
CA SER A 193 1.07 -27.78 1.65
C SER A 193 1.65 -28.26 2.98
N PHE A 194 0.86 -28.22 4.07
CA PHE A 194 1.30 -28.74 5.37
C PHE A 194 1.44 -30.26 5.35
N LYS A 195 0.46 -30.97 4.76
CA LYS A 195 0.50 -32.43 4.61
C LYS A 195 1.70 -32.88 3.77
N LYS A 196 2.03 -32.11 2.72
CA LYS A 196 3.17 -32.39 1.83
C LYS A 196 4.51 -31.85 2.33
N LYS A 197 4.52 -31.10 3.45
CA LYS A 197 5.71 -30.41 3.98
C LYS A 197 6.39 -29.48 2.94
N ASP A 198 5.64 -28.99 1.98
CA ASP A 198 6.10 -28.11 0.91
C ASP A 198 5.36 -26.77 0.98
N PHE A 199 6.11 -25.71 1.32
CA PHE A 199 5.58 -24.35 1.55
C PHE A 199 6.04 -23.34 0.49
N GLU A 200 6.85 -23.77 -0.47
CA GLU A 200 7.41 -22.88 -1.47
C GLU A 200 6.29 -22.35 -2.38
N ILE A 201 6.24 -21.04 -2.52
CA ILE A 201 5.42 -20.36 -3.52
C ILE A 201 6.39 -19.65 -4.45
N LYS A 202 6.51 -20.12 -5.69
CA LYS A 202 7.35 -19.46 -6.68
C LYS A 202 6.89 -18.00 -6.80
N ALA A 203 7.78 -17.07 -6.52
CA ALA A 203 7.51 -15.65 -6.72
C ALA A 203 7.41 -15.39 -8.23
N LYS A 204 6.43 -14.60 -8.66
CA LYS A 204 6.48 -14.05 -10.02
C LYS A 204 7.81 -13.35 -10.19
N ASN A 205 8.61 -13.79 -11.17
CA ASN A 205 9.78 -13.04 -11.60
C ASN A 205 9.32 -11.67 -12.10
N LYS A 206 9.26 -10.71 -11.20
CA LYS A 206 9.11 -9.31 -11.62
C LYS A 206 10.44 -8.92 -12.23
N PHE A 207 10.52 -8.92 -13.53
CA PHE A 207 11.59 -8.21 -14.22
C PHE A 207 11.44 -6.74 -13.86
N ASN A 208 12.22 -6.28 -12.89
CA ASN A 208 12.32 -4.86 -12.61
C ASN A 208 12.99 -4.20 -13.81
N LYS A 209 12.26 -3.33 -14.49
CA LYS A 209 12.87 -2.51 -15.54
C LYS A 209 13.92 -1.62 -14.89
N ILE A 210 15.18 -1.81 -15.26
CA ILE A 210 16.27 -0.95 -14.80
C ILE A 210 16.24 0.32 -15.66
N LYS A 211 16.16 1.48 -15.02
CA LYS A 211 16.27 2.78 -15.67
C LYS A 211 17.48 3.54 -15.15
N TYR A 212 18.14 4.25 -16.02
CA TYR A 212 19.36 4.99 -15.73
C TYR A 212 19.11 6.48 -15.82
N PHE A 213 19.62 7.24 -14.85
CA PHE A 213 19.40 8.69 -14.76
C PHE A 213 20.71 9.43 -14.48
N GLU A 214 20.83 10.62 -15.05
CA GLU A 214 21.81 11.62 -14.69
C GLU A 214 21.13 12.65 -13.78
N ALA A 215 21.57 12.75 -12.52
CA ALA A 215 21.14 13.82 -11.61
C ALA A 215 22.15 14.98 -11.67
N LYS A 216 21.67 16.17 -12.05
CA LYS A 216 22.46 17.39 -12.13
C LYS A 216 22.30 18.19 -10.85
N ILE A 217 23.36 18.31 -10.05
CA ILE A 217 23.36 19.06 -8.82
C ILE A 217 24.00 20.43 -9.09
N TYR A 218 23.17 21.47 -9.14
CA TYR A 218 23.60 22.85 -9.22
C TYR A 218 23.66 23.44 -7.80
N ASN A 219 24.82 24.01 -7.46
CA ASN A 219 25.08 24.60 -6.14
C ASN A 219 25.60 26.04 -6.33
N SER A 220 25.08 26.98 -5.55
CA SER A 220 25.57 28.35 -5.42
C SER A 220 25.36 28.82 -4.00
N LYS A 221 26.44 29.27 -3.29
CA LYS A 221 26.40 29.81 -1.91
C LYS A 221 25.56 28.93 -0.95
N ASN A 222 25.84 27.61 -0.90
CA ASN A 222 25.11 26.59 -0.11
C ASN A 222 23.62 26.44 -0.43
N LYS A 223 23.15 26.95 -1.56
CA LYS A 223 21.80 26.75 -2.07
C LYS A 223 21.83 25.76 -3.25
N TYR A 224 20.83 24.88 -3.30
CA TYR A 224 20.69 23.88 -4.34
C TYR A 224 19.48 24.17 -5.23
N LEU A 225 19.63 23.99 -6.53
CA LEU A 225 18.49 24.05 -7.46
C LEU A 225 17.66 22.78 -7.34
N LEU A 226 16.41 22.94 -6.96
CA LEU A 226 15.40 21.88 -7.02
C LEU A 226 14.30 22.28 -7.97
N ILE A 227 13.76 21.31 -8.70
CA ILE A 227 12.64 21.49 -9.62
C ILE A 227 11.47 20.61 -9.21
N LYS A 228 10.24 21.07 -9.46
CA LYS A 228 9.06 20.25 -9.25
C LYS A 228 9.00 19.16 -10.32
N ASN A 229 8.96 17.89 -9.89
CA ASN A 229 8.92 16.76 -10.80
C ASN A 229 7.55 16.60 -11.45
N ASN A 230 7.39 17.13 -12.63
CA ASN A 230 6.21 16.91 -13.48
C ASN A 230 6.50 15.91 -14.63
N LYS A 231 7.78 15.55 -14.84
CA LYS A 231 8.25 14.73 -15.97
C LYS A 231 8.16 13.23 -15.70
N PHE A 232 8.51 12.80 -14.49
CA PHE A 232 8.59 11.38 -14.15
C PHE A 232 7.43 10.91 -13.28
N ASN A 233 7.02 9.66 -13.45
CA ASN A 233 5.94 9.05 -12.63
C ASN A 233 6.39 8.73 -11.19
N PHE A 234 7.69 8.55 -10.93
CA PHE A 234 8.21 8.43 -9.58
C PHE A 234 8.41 9.82 -8.95
N LEU A 235 8.21 9.95 -7.64
CA LEU A 235 8.31 11.22 -6.89
C LEU A 235 7.54 12.39 -7.56
N LYS A 236 6.44 12.09 -8.24
CA LYS A 236 5.63 13.06 -8.97
C LYS A 236 5.16 14.19 -8.06
N ASN A 237 5.30 15.42 -8.53
CA ASN A 237 4.98 16.66 -7.79
C ASN A 237 5.86 16.95 -6.55
N LEU A 238 6.94 16.21 -6.31
CA LEU A 238 7.92 16.55 -5.31
C LEU A 238 9.06 17.39 -5.92
N LEU A 239 9.77 18.12 -5.05
CA LEU A 239 11.00 18.80 -5.45
C LEU A 239 12.12 17.77 -5.55
N ILE A 240 12.79 17.74 -6.70
CA ILE A 240 13.92 16.85 -6.99
C ILE A 240 15.04 17.64 -7.63
N PHE A 241 16.25 17.11 -7.62
CA PHE A 241 17.32 17.62 -8.48
C PHE A 241 16.94 17.48 -9.95
N PRO A 242 17.31 18.41 -10.84
CA PRO A 242 17.15 18.21 -12.27
C PRO A 242 17.72 16.87 -12.71
N MET A 243 16.92 16.06 -13.40
CA MET A 243 17.31 14.72 -13.83
C MET A 243 16.91 14.46 -15.28
N ASP A 244 17.73 13.71 -15.99
CA ASP A 244 17.42 13.18 -17.32
C ASP A 244 17.59 11.66 -17.35
N GLU A 245 16.68 10.95 -18.03
CA GLU A 245 16.83 9.53 -18.32
C GLU A 245 17.93 9.36 -19.37
N VAL A 246 18.87 8.46 -19.12
CA VAL A 246 20.04 8.23 -19.99
C VAL A 246 20.16 6.77 -20.39
N LYS A 247 20.93 6.49 -21.43
CA LYS A 247 21.25 5.11 -21.83
C LYS A 247 22.20 4.45 -20.84
N LYS A 248 22.18 3.12 -20.80
CA LYS A 248 23.03 2.29 -19.93
C LYS A 248 24.51 2.58 -20.12
N GLU A 249 24.95 2.77 -21.37
CA GLU A 249 26.32 3.03 -21.74
C GLU A 249 26.85 4.33 -21.11
N LYS A 250 26.04 5.40 -21.13
CA LYS A 250 26.39 6.68 -20.48
C LYS A 250 26.52 6.54 -18.97
N PHE A 251 25.70 5.71 -18.33
CA PHE A 251 25.82 5.41 -16.90
C PHE A 251 27.11 4.61 -16.62
N GLN A 252 27.45 3.65 -17.46
CA GLN A 252 28.61 2.79 -17.27
C GLN A 252 29.96 3.52 -17.52
N SER A 253 29.98 4.47 -18.47
CA SER A 253 31.18 5.28 -18.78
C SER A 253 31.42 6.42 -17.79
N PHE A 254 30.44 6.73 -16.92
CA PHE A 254 30.58 7.83 -15.95
C PHE A 254 31.59 7.47 -14.84
N VAL A 255 32.57 8.36 -14.61
CA VAL A 255 33.51 8.27 -13.48
C VAL A 255 33.03 9.23 -12.40
N GLY A 256 32.62 8.71 -11.22
CA GLY A 256 32.13 9.52 -10.10
C GLY A 256 31.06 8.81 -9.28
N GLN A 257 30.31 9.58 -8.51
CA GLN A 257 29.34 9.06 -7.55
C GLN A 257 28.13 8.43 -8.26
N ARG A 258 27.83 7.18 -7.92
CA ARG A 258 26.69 6.41 -8.42
C ARG A 258 25.79 5.99 -7.26
N LEU A 259 24.48 5.97 -7.50
CA LEU A 259 23.45 5.53 -6.54
C LEU A 259 22.58 4.46 -7.18
N ASN A 260 22.24 3.42 -6.42
CA ASN A 260 21.25 2.43 -6.79
C ASN A 260 20.01 2.64 -5.92
N VAL A 261 18.87 2.92 -6.53
CA VAL A 261 17.60 3.12 -5.84
C VAL A 261 16.64 2.03 -6.30
N LYS A 262 16.16 1.22 -5.36
CA LYS A 262 15.17 0.18 -5.62
C LYS A 262 13.76 0.73 -5.38
N MET A 263 12.88 0.53 -6.34
CA MET A 263 11.45 0.85 -6.24
C MET A 263 10.63 -0.41 -6.54
N SER A 264 9.36 -0.41 -6.15
CA SER A 264 8.49 -1.60 -6.25
C SER A 264 8.39 -2.22 -7.66
N ASN A 265 8.53 -1.40 -8.70
CA ASN A 265 8.39 -1.83 -10.11
C ASN A 265 9.58 -1.47 -11.00
N MET A 266 10.62 -0.87 -10.44
CA MET A 266 11.76 -0.35 -11.22
C MET A 266 12.98 -0.17 -10.32
N ASP A 267 14.13 -0.59 -10.83
CA ASP A 267 15.41 -0.25 -10.23
C ASP A 267 15.97 0.98 -10.94
N MET A 268 16.34 2.01 -10.17
CA MET A 268 16.95 3.22 -10.71
C MET A 268 18.45 3.21 -10.43
N LYS A 269 19.25 3.43 -11.47
CA LYS A 269 20.69 3.67 -11.37
C LYS A 269 20.95 5.13 -11.72
N ILE A 270 21.47 5.89 -10.77
CA ILE A 270 21.65 7.35 -10.88
C ILE A 270 23.12 7.65 -10.76
N PHE A 271 23.68 8.46 -11.66
CA PHE A 271 24.97 9.10 -11.44
C PHE A 271 24.77 10.61 -11.19
N ILE A 272 25.65 11.17 -10.36
CA ILE A 272 25.56 12.56 -9.91
C ILE A 272 26.58 13.39 -10.64
N ASN A 273 26.12 14.37 -11.41
CA ASN A 273 26.94 15.37 -12.07
C ASN A 273 26.87 16.69 -11.28
N LYS A 274 27.96 17.04 -10.59
CA LYS A 274 28.06 18.29 -9.82
C LYS A 274 28.52 19.44 -10.71
N LYS A 275 27.77 20.55 -10.72
CA LYS A 275 28.14 21.79 -11.42
C LYS A 275 28.21 22.94 -10.44
N ASN A 276 29.36 23.62 -10.39
CA ASN A 276 29.65 24.64 -9.39
C ASN A 276 29.10 26.04 -9.69
N LYS A 277 28.49 26.28 -10.85
CA LYS A 277 27.87 27.57 -11.17
C LYS A 277 26.60 27.35 -11.99
N ILE A 278 25.54 28.04 -11.61
CA ILE A 278 24.42 28.36 -12.48
C ILE A 278 24.87 29.62 -13.23
N ASN A 279 25.27 29.50 -14.47
CA ASN A 279 25.41 30.69 -15.31
C ASN A 279 24.03 31.31 -15.43
N LYS A 280 23.94 32.61 -15.09
CA LYS A 280 22.73 33.43 -15.19
C LYS A 280 22.17 33.44 -16.59
#